data_d4cae495d538cd64580aac9388ead65b
#
_entry.id   d4cae495d538cd64580aac9388ead65b
#
_cell.length_a   1.000
_cell.length_b   1.000
_cell.length_c   1.000
_cell.angle_alpha   90.00
_cell.angle_beta   90.00
_cell.angle_gamma   90.00
#
_symmetry.space_group_name_H-M   'P 1'
#
loop_
_entity.id
_entity.type
_entity.pdbx_description
1 polymer ?
#
loop_
_entity_poly.entity_id
_entity_poly.type
_entity_poly.pdbx_seq_one_letter_code
_entity_poly.pdbx_strand_id
1 'polypeptide(L)'
;MLNSLALIFLVGLSLASICQKLKLPRIIGMLITGVLLGPYVFNLFDASILGISADLRQMALIIILIKAGLSLDIQDLKKVGRPAILMSFLPAVFELLACIIFAPILLGVSRVDAAVIGAVLGAVSPAVVVPRMVQLMDEKYGTDKSIPQMILAGASLDDVFVIVLFSTFISMAQGSGAHIMDFVNIPVSILFGILIGAVAGFLLAWFFETNYSHQNLVRNSMKVIIVLGVSFFLIAIEDVLESFVAVSGLLAVMSMAMVLAMQSVPEVTGRLQEKYGKLWLAAEVILFVLVGAAVDIRYTMGAGIAAIGLIFTALIFRSVGVLLCLVGTPLNKKERLFCVIAYLPKATVQAAIGSVPLSLGLPCGNMVLSVAVLSIILTAPLGAFGMDLTYQKFLNQAKGTA
;
A
#
# COMPACT_ATOMS: atom_id res chain seq x y z
N MET A 1 23.46 -8.88 14.06
CA MET A 1 22.04 -8.46 14.10
C MET A 1 21.85 -7.06 14.68
N LEU A 2 22.27 -6.74 15.93
CA LEU A 2 22.04 -5.40 16.51
C LEU A 2 22.74 -4.28 15.73
N ASN A 3 23.97 -4.50 15.23
CA ASN A 3 24.65 -3.56 14.35
C ASN A 3 23.85 -3.24 13.08
N SER A 4 23.29 -4.27 12.45
CA SER A 4 22.48 -4.07 11.25
C SER A 4 21.21 -3.27 11.56
N LEU A 5 20.53 -3.54 12.69
CA LEU A 5 19.41 -2.74 13.14
C LEU A 5 19.79 -1.29 13.42
N ALA A 6 20.94 -1.05 14.06
CA ALA A 6 21.44 0.30 14.28
C ALA A 6 21.69 1.04 12.95
N LEU A 7 22.31 0.37 11.97
CA LEU A 7 22.51 0.93 10.63
C LEU A 7 21.17 1.22 9.93
N ILE A 8 20.20 0.29 9.99
CA ILE A 8 18.86 0.46 9.42
C ILE A 8 18.24 1.75 9.98
N PHE A 9 18.19 1.91 11.30
CA PHE A 9 17.54 3.07 11.90
C PHE A 9 18.35 4.36 11.72
N LEU A 10 19.64 4.36 12.04
CA LEU A 10 20.43 5.60 12.06
C LEU A 10 20.72 6.10 10.64
N VAL A 11 21.22 5.24 9.76
CA VAL A 11 21.53 5.65 8.38
C VAL A 11 20.24 5.83 7.58
N GLY A 12 19.24 4.94 7.76
CA GLY A 12 17.96 5.04 7.11
C GLY A 12 17.25 6.34 7.42
N LEU A 13 17.17 6.75 8.70
CA LEU A 13 16.55 8.02 9.09
C LEU A 13 17.41 9.22 8.66
N SER A 14 18.74 9.11 8.67
CA SER A 14 19.62 10.19 8.22
C SER A 14 19.43 10.49 6.73
N LEU A 15 19.47 9.47 5.86
CA LEU A 15 19.22 9.65 4.44
C LEU A 15 17.78 10.07 4.15
N ALA A 16 16.80 9.53 4.90
CA ALA A 16 15.41 9.99 4.80
C ALA A 16 15.29 11.49 5.11
N SER A 17 15.98 11.98 6.14
CA SER A 17 16.01 13.40 6.51
C SER A 17 16.70 14.27 5.46
N ILE A 18 17.79 13.78 4.85
CA ILE A 18 18.46 14.46 3.75
C ILE A 18 17.52 14.57 2.53
N CYS A 19 16.88 13.46 2.16
CA CYS A 19 15.89 13.47 1.06
C CYS A 19 14.77 14.48 1.34
N GLN A 20 14.25 14.52 2.58
CA GLN A 20 13.21 15.48 2.95
C GLN A 20 13.68 16.95 2.83
N LYS A 21 14.93 17.25 3.21
CA LYS A 21 15.51 18.60 2.99
C LYS A 21 15.66 18.94 1.49
N LEU A 22 15.89 17.94 0.66
CA LEU A 22 15.93 18.06 -0.80
C LEU A 22 14.51 18.07 -1.43
N LYS A 23 13.45 18.11 -0.62
CA LYS A 23 12.03 18.02 -1.03
C LYS A 23 11.66 16.68 -1.69
N LEU A 24 12.48 15.64 -1.54
CA LEU A 24 12.18 14.29 -1.97
C LEU A 24 11.40 13.52 -0.89
N PRO A 25 10.56 12.54 -1.25
CA PRO A 25 9.94 11.65 -0.28
C PRO A 25 11.00 10.92 0.58
N ARG A 26 10.76 10.82 1.90
CA ARG A 26 11.64 10.16 2.88
C ARG A 26 11.97 8.71 2.50
N ILE A 27 11.01 8.03 1.91
CA ILE A 27 11.07 6.63 1.49
C ILE A 27 12.26 6.37 0.56
N ILE A 28 12.59 7.32 -0.31
CA ILE A 28 13.72 7.21 -1.24
C ILE A 28 15.05 7.08 -0.49
N GLY A 29 15.24 7.88 0.56
CA GLY A 29 16.45 7.79 1.39
C GLY A 29 16.56 6.44 2.09
N MET A 30 15.45 5.88 2.57
CA MET A 30 15.42 4.55 3.20
C MET A 30 15.74 3.44 2.19
N LEU A 31 15.15 3.47 0.99
CA LEU A 31 15.45 2.51 -0.09
C LEU A 31 16.91 2.58 -0.51
N ILE A 32 17.45 3.78 -0.73
CA ILE A 32 18.87 3.97 -1.07
C ILE A 32 19.77 3.42 0.05
N THR A 33 19.41 3.65 1.31
CA THR A 33 20.14 3.07 2.44
C THR A 33 20.23 1.55 2.33
N GLY A 34 19.09 0.89 2.07
CA GLY A 34 19.03 -0.56 1.91
C GLY A 34 19.87 -1.06 0.74
N VAL A 35 19.76 -0.41 -0.40
CA VAL A 35 20.56 -0.73 -1.60
C VAL A 35 22.05 -0.61 -1.32
N LEU A 36 22.48 0.49 -0.69
CA LEU A 36 23.90 0.72 -0.41
C LEU A 36 24.46 -0.22 0.65
N LEU A 37 23.76 -0.40 1.77
CA LEU A 37 24.25 -1.22 2.90
C LEU A 37 23.97 -2.72 2.72
N GLY A 38 23.11 -3.07 1.76
CA GLY A 38 22.71 -4.43 1.43
C GLY A 38 23.81 -5.27 0.79
N PRO A 39 23.51 -6.57 0.53
CA PRO A 39 24.49 -7.57 0.10
C PRO A 39 25.07 -7.31 -1.30
N TYR A 40 24.39 -6.51 -2.11
CA TYR A 40 24.79 -6.28 -3.51
C TYR A 40 25.76 -5.09 -3.71
N VAL A 41 25.97 -4.24 -2.68
CA VAL A 41 26.90 -3.09 -2.75
C VAL A 41 27.97 -3.18 -1.65
N PHE A 42 27.69 -2.68 -0.43
CA PHE A 42 28.70 -2.66 0.64
C PHE A 42 28.68 -3.89 1.54
N ASN A 43 27.63 -4.70 1.48
CA ASN A 43 27.46 -5.93 2.27
C ASN A 43 27.72 -5.72 3.78
N LEU A 44 27.12 -4.68 4.35
CA LEU A 44 27.27 -4.30 5.76
C LEU A 44 26.21 -4.91 6.68
N PHE A 45 25.18 -5.56 6.12
CA PHE A 45 24.17 -6.24 6.91
C PHE A 45 24.59 -7.66 7.25
N ASP A 46 24.44 -8.02 8.53
CA ASP A 46 24.71 -9.38 9.00
C ASP A 46 23.74 -10.40 8.33
N ALA A 47 24.24 -11.61 8.07
CA ALA A 47 23.43 -12.69 7.54
C ALA A 47 22.18 -13.00 8.39
N SER A 48 22.28 -12.78 9.72
CA SER A 48 21.16 -12.98 10.65
C SER A 48 19.97 -12.03 10.40
N ILE A 49 20.19 -10.78 10.00
CA ILE A 49 19.09 -9.85 9.68
C ILE A 49 18.55 -10.13 8.27
N LEU A 50 19.41 -10.51 7.35
CA LEU A 50 18.99 -10.88 5.98
C LEU A 50 18.15 -12.16 5.99
N GLY A 51 18.48 -13.14 6.85
CA GLY A 51 17.75 -14.38 7.01
C GLY A 51 16.31 -14.20 7.51
N ILE A 52 16.04 -13.19 8.36
CA ILE A 52 14.68 -12.86 8.87
C ILE A 52 14.07 -11.65 8.15
N SER A 53 14.69 -11.19 7.07
CA SER A 53 14.24 -9.98 6.34
C SER A 53 12.83 -10.13 5.79
N ALA A 54 12.45 -11.32 5.32
CA ALA A 54 11.09 -11.60 4.83
C ALA A 54 10.06 -11.41 5.96
N ASP A 55 10.30 -12.00 7.12
CA ASP A 55 9.39 -11.93 8.28
C ASP A 55 9.24 -10.50 8.79
N LEU A 56 10.33 -9.74 8.85
CA LEU A 56 10.31 -8.34 9.27
C LEU A 56 9.52 -7.46 8.28
N ARG A 57 9.63 -7.71 6.97
CA ARG A 57 8.84 -7.01 5.95
C ARG A 57 7.38 -7.40 6.04
N GLN A 58 7.06 -8.68 6.26
CA GLN A 58 5.69 -9.16 6.46
C GLN A 58 5.06 -8.53 7.72
N MET A 59 5.81 -8.47 8.83
CA MET A 59 5.35 -7.78 10.04
C MET A 59 5.04 -6.30 9.78
N ALA A 60 5.90 -5.61 9.04
CA ALA A 60 5.65 -4.21 8.65
C ALA A 60 4.42 -4.07 7.74
N LEU A 61 4.22 -5.02 6.80
CA LEU A 61 3.02 -5.09 5.97
C LEU A 61 1.76 -5.24 6.84
N ILE A 62 1.75 -6.13 7.81
CA ILE A 62 0.62 -6.31 8.74
C ILE A 62 0.31 -5.02 9.50
N ILE A 63 1.33 -4.32 9.99
CA ILE A 63 1.17 -3.05 10.71
C ILE A 63 0.52 -1.98 9.81
N ILE A 64 0.95 -1.87 8.55
CA ILE A 64 0.34 -0.90 7.64
C ILE A 64 -1.08 -1.27 7.25
N LEU A 65 -1.39 -2.57 7.11
CA LEU A 65 -2.75 -3.04 6.83
C LEU A 65 -3.72 -2.74 7.98
N ILE A 66 -3.28 -2.97 9.24
CA ILE A 66 -4.07 -2.59 10.41
C ILE A 66 -4.31 -1.08 10.41
N LYS A 67 -3.25 -0.29 10.19
CA LYS A 67 -3.37 1.17 10.12
C LYS A 67 -4.33 1.62 9.01
N ALA A 68 -4.24 1.03 7.83
CA ALA A 68 -5.14 1.32 6.72
C ALA A 68 -6.59 0.97 7.06
N GLY A 69 -6.84 -0.25 7.56
CA GLY A 69 -8.18 -0.68 7.96
C GLY A 69 -8.80 0.18 9.05
N LEU A 70 -8.02 0.58 10.07
CA LEU A 70 -8.49 1.48 11.13
C LEU A 70 -8.81 2.90 10.61
N SER A 71 -8.22 3.34 9.51
CA SER A 71 -8.36 4.69 8.95
C SER A 71 -9.46 4.81 7.91
N LEU A 72 -10.08 3.69 7.51
CA LEU A 72 -11.14 3.68 6.51
C LEU A 72 -12.44 4.26 7.09
N ASP A 73 -12.93 5.35 6.49
CA ASP A 73 -14.22 5.94 6.78
C ASP A 73 -15.19 5.74 5.59
N ILE A 74 -16.11 4.79 5.75
CA ILE A 74 -17.14 4.50 4.74
C ILE A 74 -18.12 5.67 4.58
N GLN A 75 -18.31 6.51 5.61
CA GLN A 75 -19.21 7.65 5.53
C GLN A 75 -18.63 8.75 4.65
N ASP A 76 -17.33 8.99 4.70
CA ASP A 76 -16.68 9.96 3.84
C ASP A 76 -16.73 9.51 2.38
N LEU A 77 -16.63 8.21 2.11
CA LEU A 77 -16.82 7.67 0.77
C LEU A 77 -18.23 7.95 0.22
N LYS A 78 -19.27 7.79 1.06
CA LYS A 78 -20.66 8.07 0.67
C LYS A 78 -20.90 9.56 0.37
N LYS A 79 -20.22 10.47 1.09
CA LYS A 79 -20.34 11.92 0.87
C LYS A 79 -19.75 12.38 -0.46
N VAL A 80 -18.63 11.80 -0.88
CA VAL A 80 -17.94 12.19 -2.13
C VAL A 80 -18.55 11.53 -3.37
N GLY A 81 -19.27 10.43 -3.21
CA GLY A 81 -20.10 9.80 -4.23
C GLY A 81 -19.34 9.03 -5.31
N ARG A 82 -19.99 8.91 -6.49
CA ARG A 82 -19.53 8.07 -7.62
C ARG A 82 -18.05 8.24 -7.99
N PRO A 83 -17.47 9.44 -8.12
CA PRO A 83 -16.09 9.58 -8.54
C PRO A 83 -15.09 8.92 -7.59
N ALA A 84 -15.27 9.03 -6.26
CA ALA A 84 -14.39 8.41 -5.28
C ALA A 84 -14.47 6.88 -5.33
N ILE A 85 -15.68 6.32 -5.50
CA ILE A 85 -15.87 4.88 -5.65
C ILE A 85 -15.14 4.39 -6.91
N LEU A 86 -15.30 5.06 -8.04
CA LEU A 86 -14.61 4.67 -9.28
C LEU A 86 -13.09 4.80 -9.15
N MET A 87 -12.60 5.84 -8.46
CA MET A 87 -11.17 6.06 -8.24
C MET A 87 -10.53 5.01 -7.32
N SER A 88 -11.31 4.26 -6.54
CA SER A 88 -10.79 3.18 -5.69
C SER A 88 -10.43 1.89 -6.43
N PHE A 89 -10.84 1.72 -7.70
CA PHE A 89 -10.52 0.50 -8.44
C PHE A 89 -10.21 0.71 -9.93
N LEU A 90 -10.88 1.64 -10.59
CA LEU A 90 -10.78 1.78 -12.06
C LEU A 90 -9.36 2.14 -12.53
N PRO A 91 -8.63 3.08 -11.88
CA PRO A 91 -7.24 3.36 -12.24
C PRO A 91 -6.33 2.14 -12.11
N ALA A 92 -6.53 1.32 -11.05
CA ALA A 92 -5.77 0.10 -10.83
C ALA A 92 -6.08 -0.96 -11.89
N VAL A 93 -7.34 -1.11 -12.30
CA VAL A 93 -7.74 -2.02 -13.41
C VAL A 93 -7.06 -1.63 -14.71
N PHE A 94 -7.06 -0.34 -15.07
CA PHE A 94 -6.38 0.12 -16.30
C PHE A 94 -4.87 -0.12 -16.25
N GLU A 95 -4.24 0.11 -15.12
CA GLU A 95 -2.82 -0.15 -14.91
C GLU A 95 -2.49 -1.64 -14.99
N LEU A 96 -3.31 -2.49 -14.36
CA LEU A 96 -3.21 -3.95 -14.44
C LEU A 96 -3.33 -4.44 -15.89
N LEU A 97 -4.31 -3.95 -16.64
CA LEU A 97 -4.49 -4.30 -18.05
C LEU A 97 -3.27 -3.92 -18.90
N ALA A 98 -2.70 -2.73 -18.65
CA ALA A 98 -1.47 -2.32 -19.31
C ALA A 98 -0.31 -3.29 -19.01
N CYS A 99 -0.15 -3.70 -17.74
CA CYS A 99 0.88 -4.67 -17.38
C CYS A 99 0.66 -6.03 -18.02
N ILE A 100 -0.56 -6.57 -18.01
CA ILE A 100 -0.89 -7.87 -18.64
C ILE A 100 -0.58 -7.88 -20.15
N ILE A 101 -0.79 -6.73 -20.82
CA ILE A 101 -0.57 -6.61 -22.27
C ILE A 101 0.92 -6.38 -22.59
N PHE A 102 1.55 -5.44 -21.88
CA PHE A 102 2.88 -4.95 -22.26
C PHE A 102 4.04 -5.60 -21.50
N ALA A 103 3.85 -6.12 -20.27
CA ALA A 103 4.95 -6.74 -19.55
C ALA A 103 5.48 -8.03 -20.23
N PRO A 104 4.65 -8.91 -20.82
CA PRO A 104 5.17 -10.03 -21.61
C PRO A 104 6.03 -9.60 -22.79
N ILE A 105 5.69 -8.48 -23.42
CA ILE A 105 6.42 -7.94 -24.60
C ILE A 105 7.73 -7.28 -24.18
N LEU A 106 7.71 -6.49 -23.11
CA LEU A 106 8.83 -5.68 -22.68
C LEU A 106 9.81 -6.44 -21.78
N LEU A 107 9.30 -7.32 -20.92
CA LEU A 107 10.08 -8.03 -19.90
C LEU A 107 10.19 -9.53 -20.14
N GLY A 108 9.49 -10.09 -21.13
CA GLY A 108 9.52 -11.53 -21.43
C GLY A 108 8.90 -12.42 -20.35
N VAL A 109 8.03 -11.88 -19.50
CA VAL A 109 7.38 -12.59 -18.39
C VAL A 109 6.08 -13.26 -18.83
N SER A 110 5.60 -14.25 -18.07
CA SER A 110 4.29 -14.86 -18.31
C SER A 110 3.15 -13.87 -18.06
N ARG A 111 1.94 -14.16 -18.57
CA ARG A 111 0.76 -13.29 -18.31
C ARG A 111 0.36 -13.27 -16.84
N VAL A 112 0.58 -14.36 -16.12
CA VAL A 112 0.32 -14.43 -14.67
C VAL A 112 1.32 -13.55 -13.92
N ASP A 113 2.61 -13.64 -14.25
CA ASP A 113 3.64 -12.77 -13.67
C ASP A 113 3.38 -11.30 -14.00
N ALA A 114 2.94 -11.01 -15.22
CA ALA A 114 2.53 -9.68 -15.64
C ALA A 114 1.33 -9.16 -14.82
N ALA A 115 0.39 -10.02 -14.48
CA ALA A 115 -0.73 -9.67 -13.61
C ALA A 115 -0.27 -9.42 -12.16
N VAL A 116 0.68 -10.19 -11.64
CA VAL A 116 1.33 -9.93 -10.34
C VAL A 116 2.02 -8.56 -10.36
N ILE A 117 2.82 -8.25 -11.39
CA ILE A 117 3.45 -6.93 -11.56
C ILE A 117 2.38 -5.83 -11.58
N GLY A 118 1.31 -6.01 -12.35
CA GLY A 118 0.23 -5.05 -12.46
C GLY A 118 -0.53 -4.84 -11.15
N ALA A 119 -0.77 -5.89 -10.40
CA ALA A 119 -1.36 -5.78 -9.07
C ALA A 119 -0.43 -5.01 -8.11
N VAL A 120 0.87 -5.32 -8.10
CA VAL A 120 1.84 -4.57 -7.28
C VAL A 120 1.88 -3.09 -7.64
N LEU A 121 1.85 -2.75 -8.93
CA LEU A 121 1.83 -1.36 -9.38
C LEU A 121 0.48 -0.66 -9.14
N GLY A 122 -0.63 -1.39 -9.04
CA GLY A 122 -1.99 -0.88 -9.08
C GLY A 122 -2.36 0.17 -8.03
N ALA A 123 -1.74 0.17 -6.82
CA ALA A 123 -2.07 1.13 -5.77
C ALA A 123 -1.44 2.51 -5.97
N VAL A 124 -2.15 3.56 -5.54
CA VAL A 124 -1.58 4.89 -5.29
C VAL A 124 -1.02 4.93 -3.86
N SER A 125 0.02 5.71 -3.62
CA SER A 125 0.61 5.77 -2.29
C SER A 125 -0.06 6.78 -1.35
N PRO A 126 -0.77 6.33 -0.30
CA PRO A 126 -1.29 7.24 0.73
C PRO A 126 -0.17 8.04 1.42
N ALA A 127 1.01 7.45 1.62
CA ALA A 127 2.13 8.12 2.29
C ALA A 127 2.60 9.40 1.59
N VAL A 128 2.42 9.48 0.26
CA VAL A 128 2.76 10.68 -0.53
C VAL A 128 1.56 11.60 -0.70
N VAL A 129 0.38 11.04 -0.87
CA VAL A 129 -0.85 11.79 -1.22
C VAL A 129 -1.52 12.41 -0.01
N VAL A 130 -1.70 11.63 1.08
CA VAL A 130 -2.48 12.06 2.26
C VAL A 130 -1.97 13.37 2.87
N PRO A 131 -0.66 13.55 3.16
CA PRO A 131 -0.17 14.78 3.77
C PRO A 131 -0.47 16.02 2.91
N ARG A 132 -0.40 15.87 1.58
CA ARG A 132 -0.69 16.95 0.64
C ARG A 132 -2.17 17.28 0.55
N MET A 133 -3.02 16.27 0.53
CA MET A 133 -4.46 16.49 0.51
C MET A 133 -4.95 17.14 1.81
N VAL A 134 -4.40 16.76 2.97
CA VAL A 134 -4.67 17.43 4.25
C VAL A 134 -4.23 18.88 4.20
N GLN A 135 -3.01 19.17 3.73
CA GLN A 135 -2.54 20.55 3.55
C GLN A 135 -3.47 21.36 2.65
N LEU A 136 -3.92 20.79 1.52
CA LEU A 136 -4.83 21.50 0.59
C LEU A 136 -6.19 21.78 1.23
N MET A 137 -6.67 20.88 2.11
CA MET A 137 -7.91 21.11 2.87
C MET A 137 -7.72 22.26 3.88
N ASP A 138 -6.60 22.29 4.59
CA ASP A 138 -6.27 23.36 5.55
C ASP A 138 -6.13 24.72 4.85
N GLU A 139 -5.47 24.75 3.68
CA GLU A 139 -5.29 25.93 2.84
C GLU A 139 -6.52 26.25 1.98
N LYS A 140 -7.59 25.45 2.03
CA LYS A 140 -8.86 25.57 1.28
C LYS A 140 -8.72 25.55 -0.25
N TYR A 141 -7.73 24.84 -0.81
CA TYR A 141 -7.60 24.63 -2.25
C TYR A 141 -8.43 23.43 -2.72
N GLY A 142 -9.28 23.63 -3.74
CA GLY A 142 -10.13 22.60 -4.35
C GLY A 142 -11.23 22.03 -3.44
N THR A 143 -11.45 22.65 -2.28
CA THR A 143 -12.46 22.22 -1.30
C THR A 143 -13.88 22.58 -1.71
N ASP A 144 -14.06 23.59 -2.59
CA ASP A 144 -15.34 23.97 -3.21
C ASP A 144 -15.97 22.82 -4.02
N LYS A 145 -15.15 21.95 -4.58
CA LYS A 145 -15.57 20.76 -5.35
C LYS A 145 -15.14 19.44 -4.69
N SER A 146 -14.75 19.48 -3.43
CA SER A 146 -14.33 18.31 -2.63
C SER A 146 -13.21 17.48 -3.30
N ILE A 147 -12.29 18.12 -4.06
CA ILE A 147 -11.23 17.43 -4.78
C ILE A 147 -10.27 16.70 -3.83
N PRO A 148 -9.72 17.34 -2.76
CA PRO A 148 -8.85 16.63 -1.83
C PRO A 148 -9.53 15.48 -1.13
N GLN A 149 -10.80 15.64 -0.72
CA GLN A 149 -11.59 14.60 -0.06
C GLN A 149 -11.85 13.41 -1.00
N MET A 150 -12.16 13.68 -2.27
CA MET A 150 -12.35 12.65 -3.29
C MET A 150 -11.08 11.84 -3.51
N ILE A 151 -9.92 12.51 -3.62
CA ILE A 151 -8.62 11.84 -3.80
C ILE A 151 -8.30 10.99 -2.57
N LEU A 152 -8.51 11.51 -1.34
CA LEU A 152 -8.27 10.77 -0.10
C LEU A 152 -9.14 9.52 0.00
N ALA A 153 -10.43 9.65 -0.24
CA ALA A 153 -11.38 8.54 -0.17
C ALA A 153 -11.05 7.46 -1.21
N GLY A 154 -10.77 7.85 -2.46
CA GLY A 154 -10.36 6.92 -3.51
C GLY A 154 -9.05 6.21 -3.20
N ALA A 155 -8.02 6.96 -2.76
CA ALA A 155 -6.71 6.41 -2.42
C ALA A 155 -6.72 5.46 -1.22
N SER A 156 -7.60 5.69 -0.24
CA SER A 156 -7.71 4.80 0.93
C SER A 156 -8.33 3.45 0.60
N LEU A 157 -9.23 3.39 -0.39
CA LEU A 157 -9.88 2.15 -0.81
C LEU A 157 -9.14 1.43 -1.95
N ASP A 158 -8.31 2.15 -2.70
CA ASP A 158 -7.45 1.60 -3.75
C ASP A 158 -6.55 0.49 -3.19
N ASP A 159 -6.01 0.69 -2.00
CA ASP A 159 -5.18 -0.30 -1.30
C ASP A 159 -5.91 -1.63 -1.07
N VAL A 160 -7.20 -1.57 -0.67
CA VAL A 160 -8.04 -2.78 -0.46
C VAL A 160 -8.16 -3.55 -1.77
N PHE A 161 -8.54 -2.85 -2.84
CA PHE A 161 -8.76 -3.46 -4.14
C PHE A 161 -7.48 -4.10 -4.69
N VAL A 162 -6.36 -3.41 -4.56
CA VAL A 162 -5.05 -3.88 -5.02
C VAL A 162 -4.58 -5.11 -4.24
N ILE A 163 -4.82 -5.18 -2.92
CA ILE A 163 -4.47 -6.35 -2.12
C ILE A 163 -5.28 -7.57 -2.55
N VAL A 164 -6.57 -7.39 -2.87
CA VAL A 164 -7.42 -8.45 -3.43
C VAL A 164 -6.83 -8.98 -4.74
N LEU A 165 -6.49 -8.08 -5.67
CA LEU A 165 -5.88 -8.48 -6.94
C LEU A 165 -4.53 -9.18 -6.73
N PHE A 166 -3.71 -8.65 -5.83
CA PHE A 166 -2.40 -9.21 -5.53
C PHE A 166 -2.52 -10.63 -4.96
N SER A 167 -3.33 -10.83 -3.91
CA SER A 167 -3.56 -12.16 -3.32
C SER A 167 -4.06 -13.17 -4.34
N THR A 168 -4.96 -12.70 -5.23
CA THR A 168 -5.46 -13.48 -6.35
C THR A 168 -4.35 -13.97 -7.28
N PHE A 169 -3.55 -13.04 -7.81
CA PHE A 169 -2.54 -13.39 -8.81
C PHE A 169 -1.32 -14.09 -8.20
N ILE A 170 -1.01 -13.87 -6.94
CA ILE A 170 0.02 -14.64 -6.21
C ILE A 170 -0.41 -16.10 -6.08
N SER A 171 -1.64 -16.38 -5.66
CA SER A 171 -2.16 -17.74 -5.59
C SER A 171 -2.12 -18.45 -6.95
N MET A 172 -2.45 -17.72 -8.04
CA MET A 172 -2.32 -18.27 -9.40
C MET A 172 -0.86 -18.54 -9.81
N ALA A 173 0.09 -17.71 -9.36
CA ALA A 173 1.51 -17.88 -9.67
C ALA A 173 2.15 -19.03 -8.88
N GLN A 174 1.63 -19.35 -7.69
CA GLN A 174 2.06 -20.50 -6.88
C GLN A 174 1.49 -21.83 -7.38
N GLY A 175 0.32 -21.80 -8.04
CA GLY A 175 -0.34 -23.00 -8.56
C GLY A 175 0.28 -23.49 -9.85
N SER A 176 0.47 -24.80 -9.96
CA SER A 176 0.92 -25.50 -11.16
C SER A 176 -0.21 -25.56 -12.20
N GLY A 177 -0.42 -24.49 -12.93
CA GLY A 177 -1.39 -24.41 -14.03
C GLY A 177 -2.75 -23.84 -13.59
N ALA A 178 -3.31 -22.98 -14.45
CA ALA A 178 -4.63 -22.39 -14.25
C ALA A 178 -5.72 -23.46 -14.42
N HIS A 179 -6.08 -24.16 -13.35
CA HIS A 179 -7.28 -24.95 -13.35
C HIS A 179 -8.52 -24.04 -13.20
N ILE A 180 -9.62 -24.38 -13.87
CA ILE A 180 -10.89 -23.63 -13.76
C ILE A 180 -11.31 -23.51 -12.26
N MET A 181 -10.94 -24.49 -11.45
CA MET A 181 -11.19 -24.51 -10.01
C MET A 181 -10.45 -23.38 -9.26
N ASP A 182 -9.28 -22.96 -9.73
CA ASP A 182 -8.51 -21.86 -9.10
C ASP A 182 -9.25 -20.52 -9.27
N PHE A 183 -9.95 -20.33 -10.39
CA PHE A 183 -10.81 -19.16 -10.57
C PHE A 183 -12.00 -19.11 -9.62
N VAL A 184 -12.48 -20.26 -9.14
CA VAL A 184 -13.53 -20.36 -8.12
C VAL A 184 -12.96 -20.13 -6.71
N ASN A 185 -11.73 -20.59 -6.46
CA ASN A 185 -11.06 -20.43 -5.17
C ASN A 185 -10.73 -18.95 -4.87
N ILE A 186 -10.52 -18.12 -5.90
CA ILE A 186 -10.23 -16.70 -5.74
C ILE A 186 -11.36 -15.93 -5.04
N PRO A 187 -12.60 -15.89 -5.57
CA PRO A 187 -13.73 -15.28 -4.87
C PRO A 187 -13.97 -15.89 -3.49
N VAL A 188 -13.74 -17.18 -3.36
CA VAL A 188 -13.89 -17.93 -2.09
C VAL A 188 -12.87 -17.43 -1.06
N SER A 189 -11.60 -17.32 -1.42
CA SER A 189 -10.54 -16.84 -0.49
C SER A 189 -10.77 -15.40 -0.04
N ILE A 190 -11.23 -14.55 -0.94
CA ILE A 190 -11.62 -13.18 -0.64
C ILE A 190 -12.77 -13.15 0.35
N LEU A 191 -13.85 -13.90 0.05
CA LEU A 191 -15.04 -13.92 0.88
C LEU A 191 -14.74 -14.46 2.29
N PHE A 192 -14.02 -15.57 2.39
CA PHE A 192 -13.64 -16.15 3.68
C PHE A 192 -12.64 -15.26 4.43
N GLY A 193 -11.68 -14.63 3.77
CA GLY A 193 -10.78 -13.65 4.38
C GLY A 193 -11.56 -12.49 5.00
N ILE A 194 -12.49 -11.89 4.25
CA ILE A 194 -13.34 -10.81 4.75
C ILE A 194 -14.22 -11.27 5.91
N LEU A 195 -14.85 -12.44 5.81
CA LEU A 195 -15.75 -12.98 6.86
C LEU A 195 -14.98 -13.28 8.15
N ILE A 196 -13.87 -14.00 8.07
CA ILE A 196 -13.05 -14.35 9.24
C ILE A 196 -12.51 -13.07 9.89
N GLY A 197 -12.01 -12.13 9.08
CA GLY A 197 -11.55 -10.84 9.58
C GLY A 197 -12.66 -10.03 10.23
N ALA A 198 -13.84 -9.97 9.61
CA ALA A 198 -14.99 -9.27 10.19
C ALA A 198 -15.43 -9.85 11.53
N VAL A 199 -15.49 -11.17 11.64
CA VAL A 199 -15.79 -11.87 12.91
C VAL A 199 -14.72 -11.54 13.96
N ALA A 200 -13.45 -11.62 13.63
CA ALA A 200 -12.36 -11.27 14.54
C ALA A 200 -12.44 -9.80 15.00
N GLY A 201 -12.72 -8.86 14.08
CA GLY A 201 -12.89 -7.45 14.39
C GLY A 201 -14.08 -7.18 15.31
N PHE A 202 -15.21 -7.85 15.07
CA PHE A 202 -16.39 -7.76 15.91
C PHE A 202 -16.11 -8.31 17.33
N LEU A 203 -15.45 -9.47 17.42
CA LEU A 203 -15.09 -10.07 18.71
C LEU A 203 -14.13 -9.19 19.51
N LEU A 204 -13.15 -8.55 18.84
CA LEU A 204 -12.24 -7.62 19.48
C LEU A 204 -12.97 -6.35 19.97
N ALA A 205 -13.87 -5.79 19.16
CA ALA A 205 -14.69 -4.66 19.55
C ALA A 205 -15.56 -5.01 20.78
N TRP A 206 -16.27 -6.12 20.72
CA TRP A 206 -17.08 -6.62 21.83
C TRP A 206 -16.25 -6.84 23.09
N PHE A 207 -15.08 -7.46 22.98
CA PHE A 207 -14.17 -7.68 24.10
C PHE A 207 -13.69 -6.35 24.72
N PHE A 208 -13.35 -5.37 23.92
CA PHE A 208 -12.87 -4.07 24.39
C PHE A 208 -13.98 -3.25 25.04
N GLU A 209 -15.19 -3.26 24.47
CA GLU A 209 -16.36 -2.55 25.00
C GLU A 209 -16.92 -3.18 26.27
N THR A 210 -17.02 -4.51 26.33
CA THR A 210 -17.50 -5.24 27.53
C THR A 210 -16.57 -5.01 28.71
N ASN A 211 -15.25 -5.06 28.50
CA ASN A 211 -14.30 -4.76 29.59
C ASN A 211 -14.36 -3.31 30.02
N TYR A 212 -14.68 -2.37 29.12
CA TYR A 212 -14.87 -0.97 29.44
C TYR A 212 -16.11 -0.77 30.35
N SER A 213 -17.22 -1.39 30.02
CA SER A 213 -18.46 -1.30 30.80
C SER A 213 -18.35 -1.93 32.21
N HIS A 214 -17.47 -2.90 32.39
CA HIS A 214 -17.20 -3.53 33.71
C HIS A 214 -16.07 -2.87 34.50
N GLN A 215 -15.63 -1.66 34.14
CA GLN A 215 -14.50 -0.92 34.75
C GLN A 215 -13.14 -1.66 34.72
N ASN A 216 -13.04 -2.77 34.02
CA ASN A 216 -11.80 -3.50 33.75
C ASN A 216 -11.11 -2.87 32.52
N LEU A 217 -10.48 -1.73 32.73
CA LEU A 217 -9.86 -0.96 31.65
C LEU A 217 -8.66 -1.70 31.03
N VAL A 218 -8.84 -2.28 29.87
CA VAL A 218 -7.71 -2.75 29.05
C VAL A 218 -6.93 -1.53 28.57
N ARG A 219 -5.67 -1.41 29.00
CA ARG A 219 -4.78 -0.31 28.58
C ARG A 219 -4.67 -0.27 27.06
N ASN A 220 -4.66 0.92 26.47
CA ASN A 220 -4.57 1.08 25.01
C ASN A 220 -3.34 0.41 24.39
N SER A 221 -2.22 0.32 25.13
CA SER A 221 -1.03 -0.42 24.68
C SER A 221 -1.27 -1.94 24.61
N MET A 222 -2.07 -2.48 25.55
CA MET A 222 -2.48 -3.89 25.53
C MET A 222 -3.40 -4.17 24.32
N LYS A 223 -4.33 -3.26 24.02
CA LYS A 223 -5.20 -3.38 22.83
C LYS A 223 -4.38 -3.48 21.54
N VAL A 224 -3.33 -2.67 21.39
CA VAL A 224 -2.42 -2.74 20.23
C VAL A 224 -1.76 -4.11 20.12
N ILE A 225 -1.23 -4.64 21.24
CA ILE A 225 -0.56 -5.95 21.25
C ILE A 225 -1.56 -7.07 20.93
N ILE A 226 -2.77 -7.02 21.47
CA ILE A 226 -3.84 -8.01 21.20
C ILE A 226 -4.23 -7.98 19.73
N VAL A 227 -4.49 -6.79 19.15
CA VAL A 227 -4.83 -6.65 17.73
C VAL A 227 -3.70 -7.15 16.84
N LEU A 228 -2.44 -6.87 17.19
CA LEU A 228 -1.28 -7.36 16.44
C LEU A 228 -1.16 -8.88 16.54
N GLY A 229 -1.34 -9.46 17.74
CA GLY A 229 -1.32 -10.91 17.94
C GLY A 229 -2.43 -11.63 17.17
N VAL A 230 -3.66 -11.10 17.18
CA VAL A 230 -4.76 -11.62 16.38
C VAL A 230 -4.45 -11.50 14.88
N SER A 231 -3.81 -10.42 14.45
CA SER A 231 -3.41 -10.25 13.04
C SER A 231 -2.40 -11.31 12.60
N PHE A 232 -1.39 -11.61 13.44
CA PHE A 232 -0.45 -12.71 13.16
C PHE A 232 -1.15 -14.05 13.10
N PHE A 233 -2.11 -14.28 14.00
CA PHE A 233 -2.91 -15.50 14.00
C PHE A 233 -3.78 -15.63 12.74
N LEU A 234 -4.38 -14.54 12.25
CA LEU A 234 -5.15 -14.53 10.99
C LEU A 234 -4.29 -14.87 9.77
N ILE A 235 -3.02 -14.43 9.73
CA ILE A 235 -2.08 -14.84 8.68
C ILE A 235 -1.75 -16.34 8.83
N ALA A 236 -1.46 -16.82 10.04
CA ALA A 236 -1.16 -18.23 10.26
C ALA A 236 -2.35 -19.17 9.95
N ILE A 237 -3.58 -18.70 10.11
CA ILE A 237 -4.80 -19.45 9.70
C ILE A 237 -4.83 -19.72 8.20
N GLU A 238 -4.31 -18.81 7.36
CA GLU A 238 -4.19 -19.00 5.91
C GLU A 238 -3.45 -20.30 5.62
N ASP A 239 -2.26 -20.49 6.21
CA ASP A 239 -1.41 -21.67 6.01
C ASP A 239 -2.11 -22.97 6.52
N VAL A 240 -2.82 -22.88 7.64
CA VAL A 240 -3.50 -24.04 8.24
C VAL A 240 -4.74 -24.48 7.45
N LEU A 241 -5.48 -23.50 6.92
CA LEU A 241 -6.72 -23.76 6.17
C LEU A 241 -6.48 -24.01 4.68
N GLU A 242 -5.29 -23.76 4.14
CA GLU A 242 -4.97 -23.88 2.72
C GLU A 242 -5.40 -25.22 2.11
N SER A 243 -5.30 -26.32 2.90
CA SER A 243 -5.70 -27.66 2.46
C SER A 243 -7.23 -27.89 2.42
N PHE A 244 -8.02 -27.04 3.07
CA PHE A 244 -9.47 -27.19 3.19
C PHE A 244 -10.24 -26.11 2.44
N VAL A 245 -9.86 -24.86 2.63
CA VAL A 245 -10.52 -23.70 2.03
C VAL A 245 -9.47 -22.61 1.82
N ALA A 246 -9.45 -22.03 0.63
CA ALA A 246 -8.62 -20.86 0.38
C ALA A 246 -9.11 -19.67 1.22
N VAL A 247 -8.22 -19.06 1.99
CA VAL A 247 -8.47 -17.87 2.83
C VAL A 247 -7.38 -16.84 2.54
N SER A 248 -7.73 -15.57 2.40
CA SER A 248 -6.74 -14.51 2.30
C SER A 248 -6.50 -13.87 3.68
N GLY A 249 -5.36 -14.19 4.31
CA GLY A 249 -4.97 -13.66 5.62
C GLY A 249 -4.77 -12.14 5.61
N LEU A 250 -4.22 -11.58 4.53
CA LEU A 250 -4.04 -10.13 4.38
C LEU A 250 -5.39 -9.40 4.40
N LEU A 251 -6.38 -9.93 3.69
CA LEU A 251 -7.74 -9.39 3.70
C LEU A 251 -8.41 -9.58 5.04
N ALA A 252 -8.15 -10.70 5.73
CA ALA A 252 -8.68 -10.93 7.06
C ALA A 252 -8.15 -9.89 8.06
N VAL A 253 -6.85 -9.58 8.05
CA VAL A 253 -6.26 -8.52 8.89
C VAL A 253 -6.88 -7.15 8.61
N MET A 254 -7.04 -6.81 7.34
CA MET A 254 -7.59 -5.51 6.96
C MET A 254 -9.07 -5.39 7.30
N SER A 255 -9.85 -6.41 7.02
CA SER A 255 -11.28 -6.49 7.36
C SER A 255 -11.50 -6.45 8.88
N MET A 256 -10.68 -7.18 9.66
CA MET A 256 -10.68 -7.12 11.12
C MET A 256 -10.47 -5.69 11.62
N ALA A 257 -9.45 -4.99 11.12
CA ALA A 257 -9.15 -3.63 11.55
C ALA A 257 -10.27 -2.63 11.17
N MET A 258 -10.87 -2.78 9.99
CA MET A 258 -12.00 -1.99 9.54
C MET A 258 -13.25 -2.20 10.41
N VAL A 259 -13.63 -3.45 10.68
CA VAL A 259 -14.80 -3.76 11.50
C VAL A 259 -14.57 -3.34 12.95
N LEU A 260 -13.35 -3.53 13.49
CA LEU A 260 -12.97 -3.01 14.80
C LEU A 260 -13.17 -1.48 14.88
N ALA A 261 -12.74 -0.73 13.87
CA ALA A 261 -12.93 0.72 13.81
C ALA A 261 -14.40 1.13 13.73
N MET A 262 -15.21 0.39 12.98
CA MET A 262 -16.65 0.68 12.81
C MET A 262 -17.49 0.37 14.06
N GLN A 263 -17.08 -0.63 14.84
CA GLN A 263 -17.83 -1.11 16.01
C GLN A 263 -17.36 -0.49 17.31
N SER A 264 -16.14 0.05 17.36
CA SER A 264 -15.59 0.68 18.57
C SER A 264 -15.98 2.16 18.67
N VAL A 265 -16.02 2.68 19.90
CA VAL A 265 -16.23 4.12 20.11
C VAL A 265 -15.08 4.93 19.50
N PRO A 266 -15.34 6.17 19.01
CA PRO A 266 -14.36 7.00 18.30
C PRO A 266 -13.06 7.22 19.08
N GLU A 267 -13.13 7.31 20.41
CA GLU A 267 -11.98 7.52 21.30
C GLU A 267 -11.03 6.30 21.28
N VAL A 268 -11.57 5.09 21.23
CA VAL A 268 -10.78 3.84 21.15
C VAL A 268 -10.12 3.74 19.79
N THR A 269 -10.89 3.97 18.73
CA THR A 269 -10.38 3.95 17.34
C THR A 269 -9.28 4.98 17.14
N GLY A 270 -9.50 6.24 17.57
CA GLY A 270 -8.50 7.30 17.46
C GLY A 270 -7.20 7.00 18.21
N ARG A 271 -7.30 6.41 19.41
CA ARG A 271 -6.11 5.99 20.18
C ARG A 271 -5.37 4.82 19.54
N LEU A 272 -6.08 3.86 18.93
CA LEU A 272 -5.45 2.78 18.17
C LEU A 272 -4.74 3.32 16.92
N GLN A 273 -5.39 4.20 16.16
CA GLN A 273 -4.80 4.86 14.99
C GLN A 273 -3.51 5.61 15.36
N GLU A 274 -3.51 6.39 16.45
CA GLU A 274 -2.33 7.10 16.92
C GLU A 274 -1.18 6.15 17.26
N LYS A 275 -1.46 5.07 18.00
CA LYS A 275 -0.43 4.11 18.42
C LYS A 275 0.10 3.29 17.25
N TYR A 276 -0.76 2.83 16.34
CA TYR A 276 -0.31 2.18 15.11
C TYR A 276 0.44 3.14 14.18
N GLY A 277 0.07 4.43 14.18
CA GLY A 277 0.85 5.47 13.52
C GLY A 277 2.29 5.59 14.06
N LYS A 278 2.47 5.52 15.37
CA LYS A 278 3.80 5.53 16.02
C LYS A 278 4.58 4.25 15.75
N LEU A 279 3.91 3.09 15.80
CA LEU A 279 4.53 1.79 15.50
C LEU A 279 4.96 1.72 14.02
N TRP A 280 4.17 2.30 13.14
CA TRP A 280 4.49 2.39 11.72
C TRP A 280 5.78 3.15 11.45
N LEU A 281 6.13 4.17 12.23
CA LEU A 281 7.38 4.91 12.01
C LEU A 281 8.63 4.02 12.05
N ALA A 282 8.67 3.05 12.98
CA ALA A 282 9.78 2.09 13.04
C ALA A 282 9.65 1.02 11.95
N ALA A 283 8.43 0.50 11.75
CA ALA A 283 8.14 -0.50 10.73
C ALA A 283 8.43 0.00 9.31
N GLU A 284 8.14 1.27 9.03
CA GLU A 284 8.43 1.94 7.75
C GLU A 284 9.93 1.92 7.43
N VAL A 285 10.77 2.28 8.39
CA VAL A 285 12.22 2.29 8.19
C VAL A 285 12.73 0.87 7.92
N ILE A 286 12.31 -0.11 8.73
CA ILE A 286 12.67 -1.51 8.54
C ILE A 286 12.23 -1.99 7.15
N LEU A 287 10.96 -1.75 6.78
CA LEU A 287 10.40 -2.18 5.51
C LEU A 287 11.20 -1.64 4.33
N PHE A 288 11.33 -0.32 4.23
CA PHE A 288 11.95 0.28 3.05
C PHE A 288 13.46 0.00 2.94
N VAL A 289 14.17 -0.04 4.06
CA VAL A 289 15.60 -0.39 4.04
C VAL A 289 15.79 -1.86 3.66
N LEU A 290 15.00 -2.79 4.22
CA LEU A 290 15.12 -4.22 3.87
C LEU A 290 14.60 -4.52 2.46
N VAL A 291 13.61 -3.80 1.96
CA VAL A 291 13.19 -3.87 0.55
C VAL A 291 14.33 -3.39 -0.35
N GLY A 292 14.97 -2.27 -0.03
CA GLY A 292 16.16 -1.80 -0.76
C GLY A 292 17.31 -2.80 -0.73
N ALA A 293 17.55 -3.44 0.42
CA ALA A 293 18.62 -4.46 0.56
C ALA A 293 18.36 -5.74 -0.26
N ALA A 294 17.09 -6.06 -0.53
CA ALA A 294 16.72 -7.20 -1.35
C ALA A 294 16.86 -6.94 -2.86
N VAL A 295 17.07 -5.70 -3.29
CA VAL A 295 17.21 -5.34 -4.71
C VAL A 295 18.58 -5.72 -5.24
N ASP A 296 18.60 -6.65 -6.19
CA ASP A 296 19.80 -6.91 -7.00
C ASP A 296 19.95 -5.82 -8.08
N ILE A 297 20.93 -4.93 -7.86
CA ILE A 297 21.21 -3.81 -8.77
C ILE A 297 21.57 -4.31 -10.18
N ARG A 298 22.34 -5.39 -10.27
CA ARG A 298 22.78 -5.92 -11.59
C ARG A 298 21.59 -6.40 -12.40
N TYR A 299 20.67 -7.11 -11.75
CA TYR A 299 19.42 -7.56 -12.36
C TYR A 299 18.53 -6.37 -12.75
N THR A 300 18.40 -5.40 -11.86
CA THR A 300 17.59 -4.19 -12.08
C THR A 300 18.14 -3.33 -13.22
N MET A 301 19.46 -3.21 -13.36
CA MET A 301 20.08 -2.49 -14.48
C MET A 301 19.88 -3.22 -15.81
N GLY A 302 19.91 -4.56 -15.84
CA GLY A 302 19.66 -5.36 -17.03
C GLY A 302 18.23 -5.20 -17.56
N ALA A 303 17.24 -5.16 -16.69
CA ALA A 303 15.83 -4.96 -17.03
C ALA A 303 15.41 -3.48 -17.08
N GLY A 304 16.29 -2.55 -16.67
CA GLY A 304 15.97 -1.17 -16.29
C GLY A 304 15.20 -0.38 -17.34
N ILE A 305 15.63 -0.35 -18.59
CA ILE A 305 14.97 0.45 -19.65
C ILE A 305 13.58 -0.12 -19.97
N ALA A 306 13.46 -1.44 -20.06
CA ALA A 306 12.19 -2.10 -20.31
C ALA A 306 11.20 -1.93 -19.14
N ALA A 307 11.69 -2.05 -17.91
CA ALA A 307 10.91 -1.80 -16.70
C ALA A 307 10.44 -0.34 -16.61
N ILE A 308 11.29 0.63 -16.91
CA ILE A 308 10.93 2.04 -16.99
C ILE A 308 9.86 2.25 -18.06
N GLY A 309 10.04 1.68 -19.24
CA GLY A 309 9.05 1.73 -20.32
C GLY A 309 7.69 1.16 -19.89
N LEU A 310 7.69 0.02 -19.19
CA LEU A 310 6.47 -0.57 -18.64
C LEU A 310 5.79 0.37 -17.62
N ILE A 311 6.57 0.93 -16.68
CA ILE A 311 6.04 1.84 -15.65
C ILE A 311 5.36 3.05 -16.30
N PHE A 312 6.01 3.71 -17.26
CA PHE A 312 5.40 4.87 -17.93
C PHE A 312 4.17 4.48 -18.75
N THR A 313 4.20 3.34 -19.45
CA THR A 313 3.02 2.82 -20.17
C THR A 313 1.87 2.56 -19.19
N ALA A 314 2.13 1.90 -18.08
CA ALA A 314 1.14 1.62 -17.04
C ALA A 314 0.56 2.93 -16.44
N LEU A 315 1.40 3.95 -16.21
CA LEU A 315 0.95 5.27 -15.75
C LEU A 315 0.05 6.00 -16.76
N ILE A 316 0.29 5.85 -18.07
CA ILE A 316 -0.59 6.40 -19.10
C ILE A 316 -1.98 5.76 -19.01
N PHE A 317 -2.04 4.43 -18.92
CA PHE A 317 -3.32 3.72 -18.77
C PHE A 317 -4.01 4.08 -17.45
N ARG A 318 -3.26 4.15 -16.33
CA ARG A 318 -3.79 4.66 -15.06
C ARG A 318 -4.39 6.04 -15.18
N SER A 319 -3.71 6.96 -15.89
CA SER A 319 -4.18 8.33 -16.13
C SER A 319 -5.50 8.34 -16.90
N VAL A 320 -5.65 7.47 -17.89
CA VAL A 320 -6.92 7.27 -18.59
C VAL A 320 -8.01 6.79 -17.62
N GLY A 321 -7.69 5.81 -16.76
CA GLY A 321 -8.61 5.32 -15.72
C GLY A 321 -9.09 6.44 -14.80
N VAL A 322 -8.18 7.29 -14.31
CA VAL A 322 -8.52 8.46 -13.48
C VAL A 322 -9.44 9.41 -14.24
N LEU A 323 -9.10 9.76 -15.48
CA LEU A 323 -9.92 10.67 -16.29
C LEU A 323 -11.34 10.12 -16.53
N LEU A 324 -11.50 8.81 -16.72
CA LEU A 324 -12.82 8.16 -16.85
C LEU A 324 -13.64 8.25 -15.56
N CYS A 325 -13.00 8.14 -14.38
CA CYS A 325 -13.69 8.33 -13.09
C CYS A 325 -14.31 9.74 -12.98
N LEU A 326 -13.67 10.73 -13.60
CA LEU A 326 -14.05 12.14 -13.52
C LEU A 326 -15.04 12.58 -14.62
N VAL A 327 -15.47 11.66 -15.48
CA VAL A 327 -16.51 11.95 -16.49
C VAL A 327 -17.83 12.26 -15.79
N GLY A 328 -18.50 13.36 -16.22
CA GLY A 328 -19.77 13.81 -15.61
C GLY A 328 -19.59 14.59 -14.29
N THR A 329 -18.34 14.85 -13.85
CA THR A 329 -18.10 15.76 -12.71
C THR A 329 -17.98 17.21 -13.17
N PRO A 330 -18.26 18.22 -12.29
CA PRO A 330 -18.15 19.64 -12.60
C PRO A 330 -16.69 20.14 -12.64
N LEU A 331 -15.72 19.20 -12.69
CA LEU A 331 -14.30 19.54 -12.70
C LEU A 331 -13.84 20.03 -14.07
N ASN A 332 -13.09 21.13 -14.08
CA ASN A 332 -12.47 21.66 -15.30
C ASN A 332 -11.23 20.82 -15.71
N LYS A 333 -10.66 21.10 -16.89
CA LYS A 333 -9.50 20.36 -17.42
C LYS A 333 -8.28 20.40 -16.51
N LYS A 334 -8.01 21.52 -15.85
CA LYS A 334 -6.86 21.69 -14.93
C LYS A 334 -7.07 20.90 -13.65
N GLU A 335 -8.27 20.94 -13.08
CA GLU A 335 -8.65 20.17 -11.89
C GLU A 335 -8.57 18.66 -12.15
N ARG A 336 -9.03 18.20 -13.33
CA ARG A 336 -8.89 16.78 -13.73
C ARG A 336 -7.44 16.37 -13.89
N LEU A 337 -6.61 17.23 -14.47
CA LEU A 337 -5.17 16.98 -14.59
C LEU A 337 -4.48 16.91 -13.21
N PHE A 338 -4.91 17.74 -12.25
CA PHE A 338 -4.44 17.65 -10.88
C PHE A 338 -4.78 16.29 -10.24
N CYS A 339 -6.00 15.79 -10.44
CA CYS A 339 -6.39 14.45 -9.95
C CYS A 339 -5.50 13.34 -10.57
N VAL A 340 -5.19 13.45 -11.87
CA VAL A 340 -4.24 12.51 -12.52
C VAL A 340 -2.88 12.55 -11.84
N ILE A 341 -2.31 13.76 -11.64
CA ILE A 341 -1.00 13.94 -11.00
C ILE A 341 -1.00 13.35 -9.58
N ALA A 342 -2.07 13.58 -8.82
CA ALA A 342 -2.21 13.07 -7.47
C ALA A 342 -2.29 11.53 -7.39
N TYR A 343 -2.68 10.86 -8.48
CA TYR A 343 -2.77 9.40 -8.58
C TYR A 343 -1.53 8.72 -9.19
N LEU A 344 -0.45 9.48 -9.47
CA LEU A 344 0.82 8.91 -9.98
C LEU A 344 1.70 8.27 -8.90
N PRO A 345 1.81 8.78 -7.65
CA PRO A 345 2.81 8.32 -6.71
C PRO A 345 2.63 6.85 -6.31
N LYS A 346 3.70 6.09 -6.35
CA LYS A 346 3.85 4.73 -5.85
C LYS A 346 4.81 4.74 -4.67
N ALA A 347 4.54 4.03 -3.59
CA ALA A 347 5.48 3.92 -2.48
C ALA A 347 5.17 2.75 -1.52
N THR A 348 4.29 2.94 -0.53
CA THR A 348 4.14 2.04 0.62
C THR A 348 3.63 0.66 0.25
N VAL A 349 2.59 0.57 -0.57
CA VAL A 349 2.02 -0.71 -0.99
C VAL A 349 3.00 -1.47 -1.88
N GLN A 350 3.63 -0.80 -2.85
CA GLN A 350 4.63 -1.41 -3.74
C GLN A 350 5.81 -1.99 -2.95
N ALA A 351 6.29 -1.28 -1.93
CA ALA A 351 7.34 -1.80 -1.06
C ALA A 351 6.88 -2.99 -0.22
N ALA A 352 5.67 -2.92 0.31
CA ALA A 352 5.11 -3.94 1.17
C ALA A 352 4.87 -5.26 0.42
N ILE A 353 4.15 -5.22 -0.71
CA ILE A 353 3.78 -6.43 -1.45
C ILE A 353 4.77 -6.78 -2.57
N GLY A 354 5.55 -5.84 -3.10
CA GLY A 354 6.49 -6.08 -4.20
C GLY A 354 7.62 -7.06 -3.88
N SER A 355 7.94 -7.24 -2.60
CA SER A 355 8.95 -8.22 -2.16
C SER A 355 8.39 -9.61 -1.83
N VAL A 356 7.07 -9.75 -1.76
CA VAL A 356 6.41 -11.01 -1.39
C VAL A 356 6.68 -12.13 -2.42
N PRO A 357 6.58 -11.92 -3.75
CA PRO A 357 6.89 -12.97 -4.72
C PRO A 357 8.31 -13.51 -4.58
N LEU A 358 9.27 -12.64 -4.23
CA LEU A 358 10.65 -13.06 -3.98
C LEU A 358 10.76 -13.90 -2.70
N SER A 359 10.09 -13.53 -1.63
CA SER A 359 10.11 -14.30 -0.37
C SER A 359 9.41 -15.66 -0.50
N LEU A 360 8.45 -15.79 -1.41
CA LEU A 360 7.79 -17.04 -1.76
C LEU A 360 8.60 -17.90 -2.76
N GLY A 361 9.77 -17.45 -3.18
CA GLY A 361 10.62 -18.17 -4.14
C GLY A 361 10.07 -18.23 -5.57
N LEU A 362 9.14 -17.35 -5.94
CA LEU A 362 8.58 -17.32 -7.29
C LEU A 362 9.63 -16.87 -8.32
N PRO A 363 9.67 -17.47 -9.52
CA PRO A 363 10.62 -17.11 -10.58
C PRO A 363 10.57 -15.63 -10.96
N CYS A 364 9.39 -15.01 -10.91
CA CYS A 364 9.19 -13.58 -11.21
C CYS A 364 9.62 -12.65 -10.06
N GLY A 365 9.98 -13.17 -8.87
CA GLY A 365 10.17 -12.39 -7.64
C GLY A 365 11.16 -11.24 -7.80
N ASN A 366 12.33 -11.46 -8.39
CA ASN A 366 13.33 -10.42 -8.65
C ASN A 366 12.81 -9.35 -9.63
N MET A 367 12.05 -9.74 -10.66
CA MET A 367 11.47 -8.81 -11.61
C MET A 367 10.42 -7.93 -10.95
N VAL A 368 9.49 -8.53 -10.21
CA VAL A 368 8.43 -7.82 -9.49
C VAL A 368 9.03 -6.82 -8.52
N LEU A 369 10.01 -7.23 -7.72
CA LEU A 369 10.69 -6.36 -6.76
C LEU A 369 11.41 -5.20 -7.47
N SER A 370 12.13 -5.47 -8.56
CA SER A 370 12.84 -4.45 -9.33
C SER A 370 11.88 -3.41 -9.92
N VAL A 371 10.79 -3.85 -10.52
CA VAL A 371 9.75 -2.96 -11.07
C VAL A 371 9.09 -2.14 -9.96
N ALA A 372 8.78 -2.78 -8.82
CA ALA A 372 8.21 -2.09 -7.66
C ALA A 372 9.12 -0.97 -7.15
N VAL A 373 10.41 -1.26 -6.92
CA VAL A 373 11.36 -0.26 -6.40
C VAL A 373 11.62 0.85 -7.42
N LEU A 374 11.80 0.51 -8.71
CA LEU A 374 11.92 1.53 -9.76
C LEU A 374 10.68 2.41 -9.84
N SER A 375 9.49 1.84 -9.71
CA SER A 375 8.25 2.61 -9.72
C SER A 375 8.19 3.61 -8.57
N ILE A 376 8.62 3.24 -7.36
CA ILE A 376 8.70 4.13 -6.20
C ILE A 376 9.68 5.28 -6.49
N ILE A 377 10.90 4.96 -6.91
CA ILE A 377 11.95 5.96 -7.14
C ILE A 377 11.54 6.96 -8.20
N LEU A 378 10.86 6.53 -9.25
CA LEU A 378 10.44 7.40 -10.35
C LEU A 378 9.17 8.19 -10.00
N THR A 379 8.13 7.52 -9.49
CA THR A 379 6.79 8.12 -9.43
C THR A 379 6.51 8.89 -8.15
N ALA A 380 7.13 8.50 -7.01
CA ALA A 380 6.92 9.23 -5.76
C ALA A 380 7.40 10.69 -5.85
N PRO A 381 8.62 10.99 -6.38
CA PRO A 381 9.02 12.37 -6.62
C PRO A 381 8.17 13.08 -7.68
N LEU A 382 7.88 12.38 -8.80
CA LEU A 382 7.09 12.97 -9.89
C LEU A 382 5.72 13.44 -9.40
N GLY A 383 5.01 12.59 -8.66
CA GLY A 383 3.70 12.95 -8.12
C GLY A 383 3.80 14.00 -7.02
N ALA A 384 4.79 13.90 -6.12
CA ALA A 384 5.01 14.88 -5.07
C ALA A 384 5.27 16.28 -5.63
N PHE A 385 6.29 16.43 -6.49
CA PHE A 385 6.60 17.70 -7.14
C PHE A 385 5.49 18.17 -8.07
N GLY A 386 4.85 17.23 -8.79
CA GLY A 386 3.73 17.53 -9.66
C GLY A 386 2.57 18.20 -8.90
N MET A 387 2.18 17.65 -7.75
CA MET A 387 1.16 18.26 -6.88
C MET A 387 1.59 19.64 -6.37
N ASP A 388 2.82 19.73 -5.82
CA ASP A 388 3.34 20.96 -5.22
C ASP A 388 3.47 22.12 -6.24
N LEU A 389 3.80 21.83 -7.50
CA LEU A 389 3.94 22.82 -8.56
C LEU A 389 2.60 23.24 -9.19
N THR A 390 1.57 22.42 -9.07
CA THR A 390 0.33 22.61 -9.85
C THR A 390 -0.86 23.03 -9.01
N TYR A 391 -0.92 22.73 -7.70
CA TYR A 391 -2.13 22.96 -6.91
C TYR A 391 -2.63 24.42 -6.94
N GLN A 392 -1.73 25.40 -6.77
CA GLN A 392 -2.12 26.82 -6.80
C GLN A 392 -2.61 27.31 -8.17
N LYS A 393 -2.15 26.64 -9.26
CA LYS A 393 -2.50 27.03 -10.64
C LYS A 393 -3.72 26.28 -11.18
N PHE A 394 -4.01 25.10 -10.62
CA PHE A 394 -5.03 24.20 -11.13
C PHE A 394 -6.27 24.13 -10.25
N LEU A 395 -6.13 24.40 -8.96
CA LEU A 395 -7.22 24.37 -8.00
C LEU A 395 -7.63 25.79 -7.59
N ASN A 396 -8.91 26.00 -7.39
CA ASN A 396 -9.43 27.23 -6.84
C ASN A 396 -9.28 27.24 -5.31
N GLN A 397 -8.90 28.38 -4.75
CA GLN A 397 -8.95 28.58 -3.32
C GLN A 397 -10.37 29.03 -2.92
N ALA A 398 -11.05 28.27 -2.08
CA ALA A 398 -12.37 28.66 -1.59
C ALA A 398 -12.23 29.92 -0.72
N LYS A 399 -12.94 30.99 -1.09
CA LYS A 399 -13.01 32.21 -0.27
C LYS A 399 -13.66 31.81 1.06
N GLY A 400 -12.99 32.07 2.17
CA GLY A 400 -13.59 31.90 3.47
C GLY A 400 -14.88 32.72 3.54
N THR A 401 -16.00 32.06 3.83
CA THR A 401 -17.17 32.79 4.33
C THR A 401 -16.75 33.47 5.62
N ALA A 402 -16.61 34.79 5.57
CA ALA A 402 -16.35 35.64 6.72
C ALA A 402 -17.48 35.54 7.74
#